data_fd6dabbda486cea94001cba5ae0a1ae6
#
_entry.id   fd6dabbda486cea94001cba5ae0a1ae6
#
_cell.length_a   1.000
_cell.length_b   1.000
_cell.length_c   1.000
_cell.angle_alpha   90.00
_cell.angle_beta   90.00
_cell.angle_gamma   90.00
#
_symmetry.space_group_name_H-M   'P 1'
#
loop_
_entity.id
_entity.type
_entity.pdbx_description
1 polymer ?
#
loop_
_entity_poly.entity_id
_entity_poly.type
_entity_poly.pdbx_seq_one_letter_code
_entity_poly.pdbx_strand_id
1 'polypeptide(L)'
;MSLRFISLVLLGVFACGASIPAGAQESQAGSNPVVHVEVLGMDGPRLQRFYSAVFGWKVTTNPIGYGYVPVAPSAPVTLTGGVGTSPQKQPLVIFYVKVEDPAATLQRAEANGGRIVVPPTDVPGGVTFARFADPEGNVIGIVRRPN
;
A
#
# COMPACT_ATOMS: atom_id res chain seq x y z
N MET A 1 74.69 -7.22 -8.35
CA MET A 1 73.75 -6.87 -7.24
C MET A 1 72.98 -5.63 -7.67
N SER A 2 71.74 -5.82 -8.18
CA SER A 2 70.96 -4.76 -8.76
C SER A 2 69.87 -4.31 -7.78
N LEU A 3 69.96 -3.10 -7.29
CA LEU A 3 68.91 -2.47 -6.51
C LEU A 3 67.78 -1.99 -7.44
N ARG A 4 66.58 -2.53 -7.26
CA ARG A 4 65.40 -2.04 -7.97
C ARG A 4 64.68 -1.01 -7.09
N PHE A 5 64.60 0.24 -7.58
CA PHE A 5 63.82 1.31 -7.01
C PHE A 5 62.33 1.03 -7.29
N ILE A 6 61.53 0.95 -6.22
CA ILE A 6 60.06 0.89 -6.31
C ILE A 6 59.56 2.31 -6.21
N SER A 7 59.03 2.83 -7.32
CA SER A 7 58.36 4.14 -7.37
C SER A 7 56.94 4.01 -6.79
N LEU A 8 56.70 4.67 -5.66
CA LEU A 8 55.39 4.77 -5.02
C LEU A 8 54.59 5.88 -5.72
N VAL A 9 53.61 5.51 -6.55
CA VAL A 9 52.67 6.47 -7.15
C VAL A 9 51.56 6.71 -6.14
N LEU A 10 51.54 7.92 -5.57
CA LEU A 10 50.47 8.39 -4.69
C LEU A 10 49.29 8.81 -5.56
N LEU A 11 48.23 7.95 -5.60
CA LEU A 11 46.97 8.26 -6.29
C LEU A 11 46.10 9.12 -5.37
N GLY A 12 46.07 10.43 -5.64
CA GLY A 12 45.18 11.33 -4.93
C GLY A 12 43.73 11.08 -5.30
N VAL A 13 42.94 10.58 -4.31
CA VAL A 13 41.49 10.46 -4.44
C VAL A 13 40.88 11.84 -4.22
N PHE A 14 40.51 12.52 -5.30
CA PHE A 14 39.66 13.71 -5.27
C PHE A 14 38.22 13.22 -4.90
N ALA A 15 37.87 13.37 -3.65
CA ALA A 15 36.48 13.22 -3.21
C ALA A 15 35.66 14.42 -3.71
N CYS A 16 35.07 14.30 -4.88
CA CYS A 16 34.07 15.24 -5.37
C CYS A 16 32.78 15.01 -4.52
N GLY A 17 32.63 15.81 -3.47
CA GLY A 17 31.43 15.88 -2.66
C GLY A 17 30.28 16.49 -3.48
N ALA A 18 29.58 15.64 -4.25
CA ALA A 18 28.31 16.03 -4.81
C ALA A 18 27.30 16.08 -3.65
N SER A 19 27.01 17.28 -3.16
CA SER A 19 25.84 17.53 -2.32
C SER A 19 24.61 17.18 -3.14
N ILE A 20 23.97 16.08 -2.80
CA ILE A 20 22.62 15.76 -3.32
C ILE A 20 21.72 16.84 -2.75
N PRO A 21 21.11 17.73 -3.55
CA PRO A 21 20.09 18.63 -3.03
C PRO A 21 18.99 17.74 -2.45
N ALA A 22 18.49 18.10 -1.25
CA ALA A 22 17.28 17.55 -0.73
C ALA A 22 16.16 17.92 -1.71
N GLY A 23 16.00 17.08 -2.74
CA GLY A 23 15.02 17.23 -3.78
C GLY A 23 13.67 17.22 -3.13
N ALA A 24 12.92 18.30 -3.28
CA ALA A 24 11.50 18.30 -3.13
C ALA A 24 10.98 17.05 -3.82
N GLN A 25 10.28 16.20 -3.08
CA GLN A 25 9.65 15.00 -3.61
C GLN A 25 8.62 15.49 -4.63
N GLU A 26 8.99 15.48 -5.91
CA GLU A 26 8.06 15.78 -6.98
C GLU A 26 6.87 14.88 -6.79
N SER A 27 5.71 15.47 -6.52
CA SER A 27 4.42 14.82 -6.61
C SER A 27 4.34 14.24 -8.02
N GLN A 28 4.58 12.94 -8.19
CA GLN A 28 4.37 12.27 -9.46
C GLN A 28 2.89 12.38 -9.79
N ALA A 29 2.54 13.40 -10.57
CA ALA A 29 1.23 13.53 -11.19
C ALA A 29 0.99 12.25 -12.01
N GLY A 30 0.08 11.39 -11.53
CA GLY A 30 -0.27 10.11 -12.18
C GLY A 30 0.10 8.84 -11.42
N SER A 31 0.75 8.90 -10.26
CA SER A 31 0.95 7.70 -9.44
C SER A 31 -0.36 7.30 -8.73
N ASN A 32 -0.70 6.02 -8.82
CA ASN A 32 -1.80 5.43 -8.05
C ASN A 32 -1.21 4.81 -6.76
N PRO A 33 -1.07 5.56 -5.65
CA PRO A 33 -0.41 5.06 -4.45
C PRO A 33 -1.26 4.01 -3.72
N VAL A 34 -0.59 3.09 -3.04
CA VAL A 34 -1.25 2.22 -2.05
C VAL A 34 -1.60 3.08 -0.82
N VAL A 35 -2.86 3.08 -0.43
CA VAL A 35 -3.38 3.95 0.64
C VAL A 35 -4.08 3.19 1.76
N HIS A 36 -4.32 1.90 1.60
CA HIS A 36 -4.99 1.08 2.61
C HIS A 36 -4.56 -0.37 2.51
N VAL A 37 -4.45 -1.04 3.65
CA VAL A 37 -4.24 -2.49 3.75
C VAL A 37 -5.36 -3.07 4.61
N GLU A 38 -5.91 -4.20 4.19
CA GLU A 38 -7.04 -4.83 4.85
C GLU A 38 -6.72 -6.30 5.14
N VAL A 39 -7.00 -6.74 6.36
CA VAL A 39 -6.93 -8.14 6.76
C VAL A 39 -8.34 -8.61 7.08
N LEU A 40 -8.83 -9.54 6.32
CA LEU A 40 -10.16 -10.11 6.47
C LEU A 40 -10.09 -11.59 6.84
N GLY A 41 -11.01 -12.05 7.68
CA GLY A 41 -11.13 -13.44 8.05
C GLY A 41 -12.55 -13.83 8.39
N MET A 42 -12.76 -15.04 8.87
CA MET A 42 -14.09 -15.56 9.19
C MET A 42 -14.68 -14.94 10.47
N ASP A 43 -13.81 -14.50 11.39
CA ASP A 43 -14.17 -13.87 12.66
C ASP A 43 -13.38 -12.56 12.83
N GLY A 44 -13.94 -11.46 12.34
CA GLY A 44 -13.33 -10.13 12.41
C GLY A 44 -13.02 -9.69 13.85
N PRO A 45 -13.96 -9.78 14.81
CA PRO A 45 -13.69 -9.46 16.21
C PRO A 45 -12.53 -10.25 16.83
N ARG A 46 -12.38 -11.53 16.48
CA ARG A 46 -11.24 -12.35 16.94
C ARG A 46 -9.92 -11.83 16.34
N LEU A 47 -9.90 -11.50 15.06
CA LEU A 47 -8.71 -10.93 14.40
C LEU A 47 -8.34 -9.57 15.00
N GLN A 48 -9.31 -8.70 15.27
CA GLN A 48 -9.08 -7.40 15.90
C GLN A 48 -8.41 -7.57 17.27
N ARG A 49 -8.91 -8.47 18.12
CA ARG A 49 -8.27 -8.78 19.42
C ARG A 49 -6.86 -9.33 19.25
N PHE A 50 -6.66 -10.25 18.29
CA PHE A 50 -5.35 -10.83 18.02
C PHE A 50 -4.32 -9.77 17.65
N TYR A 51 -4.61 -8.93 16.66
CA TYR A 51 -3.65 -7.89 16.23
C TYR A 51 -3.47 -6.78 17.27
N SER A 52 -4.49 -6.47 18.05
CA SER A 52 -4.33 -5.54 19.19
C SER A 52 -3.39 -6.12 20.24
N ALA A 53 -3.47 -7.41 20.55
CA ALA A 53 -2.58 -8.06 21.52
C ALA A 53 -1.14 -8.19 21.01
N VAL A 54 -0.96 -8.52 19.73
CA VAL A 54 0.38 -8.75 19.14
C VAL A 54 1.12 -7.44 18.85
N PHE A 55 0.42 -6.44 18.32
CA PHE A 55 1.06 -5.20 17.83
C PHE A 55 0.71 -3.96 18.66
N GLY A 56 -0.12 -4.08 19.68
CA GLY A 56 -0.60 -2.92 20.45
C GLY A 56 -1.52 -2.00 19.65
N TRP A 57 -2.11 -2.48 18.57
CA TRP A 57 -2.95 -1.65 17.72
C TRP A 57 -4.23 -1.22 18.43
N LYS A 58 -4.52 0.08 18.38
CA LYS A 58 -5.80 0.63 18.85
C LYS A 58 -6.82 0.56 17.72
N VAL A 59 -7.60 -0.52 17.73
CA VAL A 59 -8.65 -0.74 16.72
C VAL A 59 -9.88 0.07 17.08
N THR A 60 -10.36 0.92 16.15
CA THR A 60 -11.65 1.61 16.25
C THR A 60 -12.65 0.89 15.38
N THR A 61 -13.65 0.24 15.99
CA THR A 61 -14.65 -0.55 15.28
C THR A 61 -15.86 0.28 14.94
N ASN A 62 -16.32 0.21 13.69
CA ASN A 62 -17.56 0.84 13.24
C ASN A 62 -18.80 -0.04 13.55
N PRO A 63 -20.05 0.47 13.37
CA PRO A 63 -21.27 -0.28 13.69
C PRO A 63 -21.46 -1.60 12.94
N ILE A 64 -20.82 -1.78 11.79
CA ILE A 64 -20.89 -3.05 11.03
C ILE A 64 -19.76 -4.03 11.39
N GLY A 65 -18.99 -3.76 12.46
CA GLY A 65 -17.97 -4.67 12.97
C GLY A 65 -16.62 -4.56 12.26
N TYR A 66 -16.40 -3.59 11.37
CA TYR A 66 -15.13 -3.37 10.72
C TYR A 66 -14.22 -2.49 11.59
N GLY A 67 -13.00 -2.95 11.84
CA GLY A 67 -12.01 -2.28 12.68
C GLY A 67 -11.00 -1.48 11.87
N TYR A 68 -10.92 -0.19 12.13
CA TYR A 68 -9.89 0.70 11.56
C TYR A 68 -8.65 0.70 12.44
N VAL A 69 -7.48 0.67 11.79
CA VAL A 69 -6.17 0.71 12.44
C VAL A 69 -5.36 1.86 11.86
N PRO A 70 -4.81 2.78 12.68
CA PRO A 70 -3.85 3.77 12.23
C PRO A 70 -2.49 3.08 12.02
N VAL A 71 -2.07 2.90 10.76
CA VAL A 71 -0.83 2.15 10.45
C VAL A 71 0.40 3.05 10.50
N ALA A 72 0.30 4.33 10.19
CA ALA A 72 1.43 5.26 10.26
C ALA A 72 0.95 6.71 10.39
N PRO A 73 0.63 7.21 11.60
CA PRO A 73 0.08 8.56 11.78
C PRO A 73 1.07 9.69 11.44
N SER A 74 2.35 9.41 11.27
CA SER A 74 3.41 10.40 11.04
C SER A 74 4.17 10.24 9.72
N ALA A 75 3.76 9.34 8.83
CA ALA A 75 4.42 9.16 7.53
C ALA A 75 3.88 10.16 6.49
N PRO A 76 4.69 10.58 5.51
CA PRO A 76 4.26 11.47 4.42
C PRO A 76 3.17 10.85 3.52
N VAL A 77 3.00 9.52 3.55
CA VAL A 77 1.90 8.81 2.91
C VAL A 77 0.99 8.26 4.01
N THR A 78 -0.26 8.72 4.05
CA THR A 78 -1.25 8.21 5.01
C THR A 78 -1.69 6.82 4.58
N LEU A 79 -0.99 5.79 5.04
CA LEU A 79 -1.44 4.42 4.93
C LEU A 79 -2.40 4.13 6.08
N THR A 80 -3.60 3.66 5.76
CA THR A 80 -4.59 3.20 6.75
C THR A 80 -4.69 1.68 6.74
N GLY A 81 -5.15 1.10 7.83
CA GLY A 81 -5.39 -0.35 7.92
C GLY A 81 -6.80 -0.68 8.35
N GLY A 82 -7.26 -1.87 7.98
CA GLY A 82 -8.54 -2.41 8.38
C GLY A 82 -8.45 -3.88 8.78
N VAL A 83 -9.26 -4.27 9.74
CA VAL A 83 -9.39 -5.67 10.18
C VAL A 83 -10.87 -6.02 10.33
N GLY A 84 -11.35 -6.97 9.53
CA GLY A 84 -12.78 -7.25 9.46
C GLY A 84 -13.14 -8.69 9.13
N THR A 85 -14.43 -8.91 8.97
CA THR A 85 -14.96 -10.20 8.52
C THR A 85 -15.02 -10.27 7.00
N SER A 86 -14.53 -11.36 6.43
CA SER A 86 -14.58 -11.62 4.99
C SER A 86 -16.00 -12.01 4.57
N PRO A 87 -16.62 -11.26 3.66
CA PRO A 87 -17.90 -11.67 3.07
C PRO A 87 -17.81 -12.99 2.31
N GLN A 88 -16.65 -13.33 1.79
CA GLN A 88 -16.39 -14.58 1.05
C GLN A 88 -16.08 -15.77 1.97
N LYS A 89 -16.12 -15.59 3.29
CA LYS A 89 -15.81 -16.61 4.31
C LYS A 89 -14.45 -17.29 4.12
N GLN A 90 -13.46 -16.52 3.67
CA GLN A 90 -12.07 -16.97 3.52
C GLN A 90 -11.08 -15.88 3.99
N PRO A 91 -9.90 -16.25 4.49
CA PRO A 91 -8.86 -15.27 4.82
C PRO A 91 -8.39 -14.53 3.57
N LEU A 92 -8.25 -13.20 3.69
CA LEU A 92 -7.75 -12.34 2.63
C LEU A 92 -6.86 -11.26 3.23
N VAL A 93 -5.76 -10.93 2.56
CA VAL A 93 -5.01 -9.71 2.79
C VAL A 93 -5.02 -8.92 1.49
N ILE A 94 -5.53 -7.71 1.53
CA ILE A 94 -5.78 -6.88 0.34
C ILE A 94 -5.12 -5.53 0.57
N PHE A 95 -4.39 -5.02 -0.41
CA PHE A 95 -4.01 -3.62 -0.46
C PHE A 95 -4.90 -2.85 -1.43
N TYR A 96 -5.11 -1.56 -1.15
CA TYR A 96 -5.93 -0.69 -1.98
C TYR A 96 -5.10 0.43 -2.59
N VAL A 97 -5.26 0.59 -3.88
CA VAL A 97 -4.63 1.64 -4.67
C VAL A 97 -5.62 2.80 -4.84
N LYS A 98 -5.17 4.03 -4.58
CA LYS A 98 -5.97 5.23 -4.86
C LYS A 98 -6.03 5.44 -6.36
N VAL A 99 -7.24 5.61 -6.89
CA VAL A 99 -7.51 5.88 -8.30
C VAL A 99 -8.51 7.02 -8.46
N GLU A 100 -8.47 7.71 -9.58
CA GLU A 100 -9.44 8.77 -9.90
C GLU A 100 -10.80 8.19 -10.29
N ASP A 101 -10.81 7.13 -11.10
CA ASP A 101 -12.02 6.47 -11.59
C ASP A 101 -11.93 4.94 -11.41
N PRO A 102 -12.63 4.38 -10.41
CA PRO A 102 -12.68 2.95 -10.20
C PRO A 102 -13.27 2.17 -11.38
N ALA A 103 -14.29 2.69 -12.06
CA ALA A 103 -14.93 2.00 -13.17
C ALA A 103 -13.98 1.89 -14.37
N ALA A 104 -13.34 2.99 -14.75
CA ALA A 104 -12.34 3.00 -15.83
C ALA A 104 -11.12 2.14 -15.47
N THR A 105 -10.75 2.07 -14.19
CA THR A 105 -9.65 1.21 -13.73
C THR A 105 -10.00 -0.27 -13.85
N LEU A 106 -11.22 -0.67 -13.49
CA LEU A 106 -11.70 -2.04 -13.69
C LEU A 106 -11.70 -2.45 -15.15
N GLN A 107 -12.15 -1.57 -16.04
CA GLN A 107 -12.11 -1.82 -17.50
C GLN A 107 -10.66 -2.06 -17.97
N ARG A 108 -9.70 -1.26 -17.50
CA ARG A 108 -8.28 -1.49 -17.82
C ARG A 108 -7.76 -2.81 -17.24
N ALA A 109 -8.18 -3.20 -16.04
CA ALA A 109 -7.82 -4.48 -15.46
C ALA A 109 -8.34 -5.65 -16.31
N GLU A 110 -9.62 -5.63 -16.73
CA GLU A 110 -10.20 -6.66 -17.60
C GLU A 110 -9.51 -6.71 -18.96
N ALA A 111 -9.23 -5.56 -19.58
CA ALA A 111 -8.51 -5.50 -20.86
C ALA A 111 -7.08 -6.08 -20.79
N ASN A 112 -6.51 -6.19 -19.58
CA ASN A 112 -5.20 -6.77 -19.33
C ASN A 112 -5.25 -8.15 -18.65
N GLY A 113 -6.37 -8.88 -18.78
CA GLY A 113 -6.51 -10.26 -18.31
C GLY A 113 -6.95 -10.42 -16.86
N GLY A 114 -7.26 -9.32 -16.16
CA GLY A 114 -7.84 -9.37 -14.83
C GLY A 114 -9.34 -9.68 -14.85
N ARG A 115 -9.95 -9.87 -13.69
CA ARG A 115 -11.37 -10.17 -13.52
C ARG A 115 -11.96 -9.32 -12.39
N ILE A 116 -13.12 -8.72 -12.60
CA ILE A 116 -13.86 -7.98 -11.57
C ILE A 116 -14.31 -8.95 -10.47
N VAL A 117 -14.01 -8.61 -9.21
CA VAL A 117 -14.43 -9.34 -8.00
C VAL A 117 -15.53 -8.58 -7.27
N VAL A 118 -15.39 -7.26 -7.15
CA VAL A 118 -16.40 -6.37 -6.56
C VAL A 118 -16.51 -5.15 -7.49
N PRO A 119 -17.70 -4.86 -8.03
CA PRO A 119 -17.92 -3.67 -8.84
C PRO A 119 -17.79 -2.40 -7.97
N PRO A 120 -17.72 -1.19 -8.58
CA PRO A 120 -17.68 0.06 -7.83
C PRO A 120 -18.85 0.12 -6.84
N THR A 121 -18.50 0.28 -5.56
CA THR A 121 -19.44 0.24 -4.44
C THR A 121 -19.19 1.44 -3.55
N ASP A 122 -20.21 2.23 -3.31
CA ASP A 122 -20.14 3.38 -2.42
C ASP A 122 -20.29 2.98 -0.96
N VAL A 123 -19.43 3.54 -0.12
CA VAL A 123 -19.45 3.36 1.33
C VAL A 123 -19.97 4.65 1.96
N PRO A 124 -20.86 4.58 2.98
CA PRO A 124 -21.22 5.75 3.75
C PRO A 124 -19.99 6.51 4.26
N GLY A 125 -19.92 7.81 3.97
CA GLY A 125 -18.73 8.63 4.22
C GLY A 125 -17.97 9.04 2.96
N GLY A 126 -18.46 8.66 1.77
CA GLY A 126 -18.02 9.23 0.49
C GLY A 126 -16.85 8.48 -0.18
N VAL A 127 -16.54 7.29 0.26
CA VAL A 127 -15.53 6.43 -0.39
C VAL A 127 -16.20 5.51 -1.39
N THR A 128 -15.70 5.46 -2.63
CA THR A 128 -16.05 4.41 -3.60
C THR A 128 -14.92 3.43 -3.69
N PHE A 129 -15.17 2.14 -3.47
CA PHE A 129 -14.17 1.08 -3.64
C PHE A 129 -14.61 0.05 -4.69
N ALA A 130 -13.64 -0.67 -5.23
CA ALA A 130 -13.88 -1.85 -6.07
C ALA A 130 -12.75 -2.86 -5.85
N ARG A 131 -12.92 -4.08 -6.34
CA ARG A 131 -11.89 -5.12 -6.30
C ARG A 131 -11.83 -5.87 -7.61
N PHE A 132 -10.63 -6.23 -8.03
CA PHE A 132 -10.40 -7.14 -9.15
C PHE A 132 -9.37 -8.19 -8.77
N ALA A 133 -9.39 -9.32 -9.47
CA ALA A 133 -8.30 -10.28 -9.42
C ALA A 133 -7.37 -10.03 -10.61
N ASP A 134 -6.06 -10.09 -10.39
CA ASP A 134 -5.06 -10.09 -11.44
C ASP A 134 -5.06 -11.42 -12.23
N PRO A 135 -4.26 -11.58 -13.29
CA PRO A 135 -4.22 -12.82 -14.07
C PRO A 135 -3.80 -14.07 -13.26
N GLU A 136 -3.10 -13.90 -12.14
CA GLU A 136 -2.71 -14.99 -11.24
C GLU A 136 -3.74 -15.23 -10.11
N GLY A 137 -4.79 -14.40 -10.03
CA GLY A 137 -5.87 -14.53 -9.05
C GLY A 137 -5.67 -13.73 -7.77
N ASN A 138 -4.61 -12.91 -7.63
CA ASN A 138 -4.45 -12.05 -6.47
C ASN A 138 -5.53 -10.97 -6.45
N VAL A 139 -6.19 -10.79 -5.32
CA VAL A 139 -7.25 -9.77 -5.17
C VAL A 139 -6.65 -8.43 -4.77
N ILE A 140 -6.88 -7.43 -5.60
CA ILE A 140 -6.43 -6.06 -5.44
C ILE A 140 -7.64 -5.15 -5.24
N GLY A 141 -7.56 -4.26 -4.27
CA GLY A 141 -8.53 -3.20 -4.04
C GLY A 141 -8.15 -1.91 -4.76
N ILE A 142 -9.14 -1.20 -5.23
CA ILE A 142 -9.00 0.18 -5.71
C ILE A 142 -10.00 1.08 -4.97
N VAL A 143 -9.63 2.32 -4.74
CA VAL A 143 -10.44 3.25 -3.96
C VAL A 143 -10.35 4.66 -4.51
N ARG A 144 -11.51 5.33 -4.62
CA ARG A 144 -11.63 6.78 -4.80
C ARG A 144 -12.08 7.36 -3.47
N ARG A 145 -11.35 8.34 -2.96
CA ARG A 145 -11.77 9.18 -1.82
C ARG A 145 -12.34 10.50 -2.35
N PRO A 146 -13.36 11.07 -1.73
CA PRO A 146 -13.79 12.42 -2.06
C PRO A 146 -12.62 13.39 -1.79
N ASN A 147 -12.56 14.44 -2.60
CA ASN A 147 -11.59 15.53 -2.41
C ASN A 147 -11.94 16.36 -1.19
#